data_5d728c95eb5453a2ad350b1ab752171e
#
_entry.id   5d728c95eb5453a2ad350b1ab752171e
#
_cell.length_a   1.000
_cell.length_b   1.000
_cell.length_c   1.000
_cell.angle_alpha   90.00
_cell.angle_beta   90.00
_cell.angle_gamma   90.00
#
_symmetry.space_group_name_H-M   'P 1'
#
loop_
_entity.id
_entity.type
_entity.pdbx_description
1 polymer ?
#
loop_
_entity_poly.entity_id
_entity_poly.type
_entity_poly.pdbx_seq_one_letter_code
_entity_poly.pdbx_strand_id
1 'polypeptide(L)'
;MEGIQTRKGAEEQGSKGEIASAPLRPRSPASGKKRVLIIGLDCAEPSLVFDKYRAEMPNLQSLISNGAWGEIESTTPPITVPAWMSAMTSKDPGQLGVYGFRNRADYSYEKMFTANSRAITEPAVWDYLGRAGKQSYLVGVPPSFPPKPVNGGMIGCFLSPNAQSKFTYPENLREEILRVAPNYLVDVPNFRTDDKRALLQKIYEMTEDHFKVIKYLVKEKSWDFLMSVEIGVDRLHHGFWKYHDASHPKHEPGNALLNSIHDYYVWLDQQIGGVLELLDDDTRVIVFSDHGAKKMDGGIAINEWLISEGYLVLEEKPQGIVPLEKVRVNWNKTRAWGSGGYYSRVFLNVQGREPNGVIPPADYEKVRDELIAKICAIPDDKGKPIATRVHKPQQIYRATKNIPPDLIVIFGDLYWRAVGSLGLNALHTFENDTGPDDANHAQMGMFVYHDPKRDLGGRELRDLQLYDIAPTVLREFGMDAPGDMIGKAIQVG
;
A
#
# COMPACT_ATOMS: atom_id res chain seq x y z
N MET A 1 4.77 79.53 -5.69
CA MET A 1 4.15 79.74 -4.38
C MET A 1 3.64 78.37 -3.94
N GLU A 2 4.18 77.90 -2.84
CA GLU A 2 3.71 76.92 -1.90
C GLU A 2 3.57 75.49 -2.40
N GLY A 3 4.17 74.45 -1.84
CA GLY A 3 4.97 74.35 -0.64
C GLY A 3 5.14 72.82 -0.43
N ILE A 4 6.38 72.35 -0.59
CA ILE A 4 6.70 70.91 -0.45
C ILE A 4 6.92 70.67 1.05
N GLN A 5 6.12 69.79 1.67
CA GLN A 5 6.45 69.18 2.98
C GLN A 5 6.82 67.72 2.82
N THR A 6 8.06 67.46 3.11
CA THR A 6 8.67 66.13 3.32
C THR A 6 8.14 65.49 4.58
N ARG A 7 7.67 64.23 4.51
CA ARG A 7 7.48 63.37 5.69
C ARG A 7 8.52 62.24 5.69
N LYS A 8 9.20 62.17 6.80
CA LYS A 8 10.24 61.17 7.19
C LYS A 8 9.63 59.78 7.30
N GLY A 9 10.46 58.80 6.98
CA GLY A 9 10.15 57.38 7.11
C GLY A 9 9.93 56.94 8.56
N ALA A 10 9.06 55.95 8.71
CA ALA A 10 8.92 55.12 9.90
C ALA A 10 9.40 53.70 9.55
N GLU A 11 10.42 53.27 10.30
CA GLU A 11 10.88 51.89 10.26
C GLU A 11 9.82 50.99 10.90
N GLU A 12 9.26 50.07 10.17
CA GLU A 12 8.47 48.97 10.72
C GLU A 12 9.39 47.85 11.21
N GLN A 13 9.46 47.69 12.51
CA GLN A 13 10.05 46.53 13.18
C GLN A 13 9.09 45.33 12.97
N GLY A 14 9.51 44.36 12.17
CA GLY A 14 8.84 43.09 12.04
C GLY A 14 8.90 42.27 13.34
N SER A 15 7.79 42.17 14.04
CA SER A 15 7.64 41.21 15.16
C SER A 15 7.53 39.79 14.57
N LYS A 16 8.54 38.97 14.86
CA LYS A 16 8.44 37.51 14.71
C LYS A 16 7.40 37.01 15.71
N GLY A 17 6.18 36.75 15.23
CA GLY A 17 5.16 36.06 16.02
C GLY A 17 5.58 34.60 16.22
N GLU A 18 5.95 34.24 17.44
CA GLU A 18 5.98 32.86 17.89
C GLU A 18 4.58 32.27 17.74
N ILE A 19 4.43 31.24 16.91
CA ILE A 19 3.22 30.44 16.84
C ILE A 19 3.19 29.60 18.12
N ALA A 20 2.55 30.13 19.14
CA ALA A 20 2.27 29.39 20.37
C ALA A 20 1.30 28.24 20.01
N SER A 21 1.74 27.01 20.25
CA SER A 21 0.88 25.84 20.19
C SER A 21 -0.30 26.05 21.13
N ALA A 22 -1.53 25.96 20.59
CA ALA A 22 -2.74 26.11 21.40
C ALA A 22 -2.75 25.03 22.49
N PRO A 23 -3.09 25.38 23.75
CA PRO A 23 -3.15 24.39 24.81
C PRO A 23 -4.24 23.36 24.50
N LEU A 24 -3.90 22.07 24.60
CA LEU A 24 -4.81 20.96 24.50
C LEU A 24 -6.00 21.17 25.46
N ARG A 25 -7.23 21.14 24.94
CA ARG A 25 -8.45 21.24 25.75
C ARG A 25 -8.51 20.08 26.75
N PRO A 26 -9.12 20.27 27.94
CA PRO A 26 -9.30 19.18 28.90
C PRO A 26 -10.10 18.06 28.24
N ARG A 27 -9.49 16.88 28.17
CA ARG A 27 -10.07 15.65 27.61
C ARG A 27 -11.15 15.11 28.57
N SER A 28 -12.14 14.40 28.01
CA SER A 28 -13.17 13.70 28.81
C SER A 28 -12.50 12.74 29.80
N PRO A 29 -13.12 12.49 31.00
CA PRO A 29 -12.55 11.58 31.97
C PRO A 29 -12.35 10.19 31.36
N ALA A 30 -11.15 9.62 31.59
CA ALA A 30 -10.75 8.31 31.10
C ALA A 30 -11.80 7.25 31.41
N SER A 31 -12.19 6.47 30.40
CA SER A 31 -13.17 5.38 30.59
C SER A 31 -12.61 4.17 31.35
N GLY A 32 -11.28 4.13 31.57
CA GLY A 32 -10.54 2.99 32.11
C GLY A 32 -10.45 1.80 31.15
N LYS A 33 -11.02 1.90 29.95
CA LYS A 33 -11.06 0.85 28.93
C LYS A 33 -9.98 1.09 27.88
N LYS A 34 -8.94 0.26 27.88
CA LYS A 34 -7.88 0.33 26.85
C LYS A 34 -8.45 0.18 25.44
N ARG A 35 -8.05 1.09 24.56
CA ARG A 35 -8.41 1.09 23.14
C ARG A 35 -7.19 1.22 22.27
N VAL A 36 -7.27 0.70 21.05
CA VAL A 36 -6.23 0.86 20.02
C VAL A 36 -6.89 1.38 18.75
N LEU A 37 -6.40 2.51 18.26
CA LEU A 37 -6.73 3.06 16.95
C LEU A 37 -5.54 2.85 16.00
N ILE A 38 -5.80 2.26 14.83
CA ILE A 38 -4.84 2.22 13.74
C ILE A 38 -5.34 3.12 12.60
N ILE A 39 -4.49 4.04 12.17
CA ILE A 39 -4.66 4.82 10.95
C ILE A 39 -3.63 4.29 9.94
N GLY A 40 -4.06 3.43 9.03
CA GLY A 40 -3.26 2.95 7.90
C GLY A 40 -3.26 4.00 6.78
N LEU A 41 -2.09 4.33 6.29
CA LEU A 41 -1.90 5.24 5.15
C LEU A 41 -1.24 4.44 4.03
N ASP A 42 -2.05 3.89 3.10
CA ASP A 42 -1.55 3.04 2.03
C ASP A 42 -0.48 3.76 1.22
N CYS A 43 0.69 3.14 1.05
CA CYS A 43 1.80 3.69 0.26
C CYS A 43 2.45 4.97 0.84
N ALA A 44 2.21 5.37 2.12
CA ALA A 44 2.82 6.58 2.66
C ALA A 44 4.35 6.44 2.77
N GLU A 45 5.05 7.39 2.13
CA GLU A 45 6.50 7.37 1.99
C GLU A 45 7.20 7.96 3.20
N PRO A 46 8.10 7.22 3.89
CA PRO A 46 8.77 7.67 5.10
C PRO A 46 9.48 9.01 4.95
N SER A 47 10.24 9.21 3.87
CA SER A 47 11.02 10.44 3.65
C SER A 47 10.14 11.68 3.50
N LEU A 48 8.91 11.54 2.99
CA LEU A 48 7.95 12.64 2.92
C LEU A 48 7.41 12.98 4.31
N VAL A 49 7.13 11.96 5.14
CA VAL A 49 6.51 12.15 6.46
C VAL A 49 7.54 12.56 7.51
N PHE A 50 8.69 11.87 7.57
CA PHE A 50 9.65 12.07 8.65
C PHE A 50 10.63 13.22 8.41
N ASP A 51 10.94 13.50 7.13
CA ASP A 51 11.96 14.49 6.77
C ASP A 51 11.33 15.72 6.10
N LYS A 52 10.67 15.53 4.94
CA LYS A 52 10.34 16.63 4.03
C LYS A 52 9.20 17.51 4.53
N TYR A 53 8.10 16.92 5.01
CA TYR A 53 6.87 17.63 5.36
C TYR A 53 6.57 17.64 6.86
N ARG A 54 7.38 16.99 7.68
CA ARG A 54 7.17 16.83 9.13
C ARG A 54 6.80 18.13 9.84
N ALA A 55 7.51 19.21 9.55
CA ALA A 55 7.29 20.51 10.19
C ALA A 55 5.92 21.15 9.86
N GLU A 56 5.31 20.74 8.75
CA GLU A 56 4.04 21.25 8.26
C GLU A 56 2.86 20.32 8.59
N MET A 57 3.13 19.19 9.26
CA MET A 57 2.15 18.20 9.72
C MET A 57 2.11 18.15 11.26
N PRO A 58 1.53 19.15 11.94
CA PRO A 58 1.63 19.31 13.39
C PRO A 58 1.02 18.14 14.19
N ASN A 59 0.00 17.46 13.67
CA ASN A 59 -0.65 16.35 14.37
C ASN A 59 0.24 15.09 14.34
N LEU A 60 0.76 14.70 13.17
CA LEU A 60 1.73 13.62 13.04
C LEU A 60 3.03 13.96 13.76
N GLN A 61 3.52 15.20 13.65
CA GLN A 61 4.70 15.65 14.38
C GLN A 61 4.52 15.49 15.89
N SER A 62 3.34 15.79 16.43
CA SER A 62 3.05 15.61 17.86
C SER A 62 3.10 14.12 18.25
N LEU A 63 2.48 13.23 17.45
CA LEU A 63 2.54 11.79 17.69
C LEU A 63 3.99 11.28 17.62
N ILE A 64 4.78 11.74 16.66
CA ILE A 64 6.17 11.37 16.49
C ILE A 64 7.01 11.86 17.68
N SER A 65 6.86 13.13 18.09
CA SER A 65 7.69 13.76 19.10
C SER A 65 7.45 13.25 20.53
N ASN A 66 6.22 12.83 20.83
CA ASN A 66 5.84 12.26 22.13
C ASN A 66 5.74 10.73 22.12
N GLY A 67 5.89 10.11 20.95
CA GLY A 67 5.76 8.67 20.72
C GLY A 67 7.06 7.97 20.36
N ALA A 68 6.93 6.89 19.61
CA ALA A 68 8.03 6.18 18.96
C ALA A 68 7.72 6.04 17.47
N TRP A 69 8.74 6.11 16.62
CA TRP A 69 8.57 6.13 15.17
C TRP A 69 9.75 5.48 14.45
N GLY A 70 9.58 5.13 13.19
CA GLY A 70 10.65 4.59 12.36
C GLY A 70 10.12 4.10 11.01
N GLU A 71 11.04 3.67 10.18
CA GLU A 71 10.72 2.95 8.96
C GLU A 71 10.32 1.50 9.29
N ILE A 72 9.34 0.97 8.55
CA ILE A 72 8.86 -0.41 8.69
C ILE A 72 9.01 -1.17 7.38
N GLU A 73 9.69 -2.31 7.42
CA GLU A 73 9.91 -3.13 6.24
C GLU A 73 8.62 -3.85 5.83
N SER A 74 8.24 -3.67 4.57
CA SER A 74 7.10 -4.34 3.94
C SER A 74 7.39 -5.81 3.64
N THR A 75 6.37 -6.51 3.16
CA THR A 75 6.52 -7.86 2.59
C THR A 75 7.41 -7.85 1.35
N THR A 76 7.89 -9.02 0.93
CA THR A 76 8.49 -9.21 -0.38
C THR A 76 7.53 -10.01 -1.26
N PRO A 77 7.00 -9.44 -2.34
CA PRO A 77 7.11 -8.04 -2.76
C PRO A 77 6.27 -7.08 -1.90
N PRO A 78 6.58 -5.77 -1.89
CA PRO A 78 5.76 -4.77 -1.20
C PRO A 78 4.53 -4.45 -2.05
N ILE A 79 3.44 -5.14 -1.78
CA ILE A 79 2.19 -5.03 -2.54
C ILE A 79 0.98 -5.07 -1.60
N THR A 80 0.11 -4.11 -1.74
CA THR A 80 -1.00 -3.73 -0.85
C THR A 80 -1.74 -4.92 -0.20
N VAL A 81 -2.31 -5.83 -1.01
CA VAL A 81 -3.21 -6.87 -0.46
C VAL A 81 -2.47 -7.85 0.46
N PRO A 82 -1.37 -8.51 0.07
CA PRO A 82 -0.64 -9.36 1.01
C PRO A 82 0.02 -8.55 2.12
N ALA A 83 0.50 -7.31 1.89
CA ALA A 83 1.17 -6.52 2.91
C ALA A 83 0.24 -6.17 4.08
N TRP A 84 -0.95 -5.62 3.82
CA TRP A 84 -1.94 -5.34 4.88
C TRP A 84 -2.35 -6.59 5.65
N MET A 85 -2.55 -7.72 4.95
CA MET A 85 -2.90 -8.95 5.65
C MET A 85 -1.73 -9.55 6.42
N SER A 86 -0.51 -9.41 5.92
CA SER A 86 0.68 -9.80 6.67
C SER A 86 0.83 -8.99 7.96
N ALA A 87 0.56 -7.68 7.91
CA ALA A 87 0.55 -6.84 9.11
C ALA A 87 -0.51 -7.32 10.14
N MET A 88 -1.70 -7.72 9.68
CA MET A 88 -2.81 -8.07 10.57
C MET A 88 -2.85 -9.54 11.00
N THR A 89 -2.11 -10.43 10.34
CA THR A 89 -2.04 -11.87 10.68
C THR A 89 -0.67 -12.29 11.21
N SER A 90 0.35 -11.46 10.99
CA SER A 90 1.76 -11.82 11.19
C SER A 90 2.15 -13.10 10.44
N LYS A 91 1.67 -13.23 9.18
CA LYS A 91 1.99 -14.31 8.24
C LYS A 91 2.56 -13.73 6.97
N ASP A 92 3.54 -14.40 6.36
CA ASP A 92 4.08 -13.98 5.07
C ASP A 92 3.12 -14.28 3.90
N PRO A 93 3.30 -13.67 2.73
CA PRO A 93 2.45 -13.87 1.55
C PRO A 93 2.34 -15.34 1.12
N GLY A 94 3.38 -16.14 1.35
CA GLY A 94 3.38 -17.58 1.08
C GLY A 94 2.46 -18.35 2.01
N GLN A 95 2.51 -18.06 3.32
CA GLN A 95 1.59 -18.64 4.32
C GLN A 95 0.14 -18.21 4.07
N LEU A 96 -0.07 -16.97 3.60
CA LEU A 96 -1.40 -16.49 3.19
C LEU A 96 -1.87 -17.15 1.89
N GLY A 97 -0.96 -17.58 1.02
CA GLY A 97 -1.26 -18.09 -0.31
C GLY A 97 -1.77 -17.02 -1.27
N VAL A 98 -1.42 -15.75 -1.02
CA VAL A 98 -1.80 -14.58 -1.81
C VAL A 98 -0.54 -13.80 -2.15
N TYR A 99 -0.16 -13.83 -3.43
CA TYR A 99 1.11 -13.30 -3.92
C TYR A 99 0.97 -11.95 -4.64
N GLY A 100 -0.23 -11.38 -4.66
CA GLY A 100 -0.55 -10.12 -5.29
C GLY A 100 -2.06 -9.97 -5.52
N PHE A 101 -2.47 -8.96 -6.28
CA PHE A 101 -3.88 -8.72 -6.59
C PHE A 101 -4.54 -9.87 -7.36
N ARG A 102 -3.83 -10.46 -8.33
CA ARG A 102 -4.32 -11.57 -9.16
C ARG A 102 -3.45 -12.80 -8.89
N ASN A 103 -4.05 -13.94 -8.67
CA ASN A 103 -3.37 -15.19 -8.32
C ASN A 103 -3.87 -16.33 -9.19
N ARG A 104 -3.04 -17.32 -9.51
CA ARG A 104 -3.48 -18.50 -10.26
C ARG A 104 -4.50 -19.29 -9.45
N ALA A 105 -5.62 -19.63 -10.08
CA ALA A 105 -6.67 -20.43 -9.45
C ALA A 105 -6.40 -21.93 -9.57
N ASP A 106 -5.80 -22.35 -10.68
CA ASP A 106 -5.35 -23.70 -10.95
C ASP A 106 -4.11 -23.66 -11.85
N TYR A 107 -3.60 -24.82 -12.23
CA TYR A 107 -2.44 -24.92 -13.13
C TYR A 107 -2.76 -24.70 -14.62
N SER A 108 -4.00 -24.32 -14.99
CA SER A 108 -4.28 -23.82 -16.35
C SER A 108 -3.56 -22.51 -16.61
N TYR A 109 -3.45 -22.09 -17.87
CA TYR A 109 -2.74 -20.87 -18.24
C TYR A 109 -3.56 -19.60 -18.05
N GLU A 110 -4.88 -19.71 -17.97
CA GLU A 110 -5.80 -18.57 -18.06
C GLU A 110 -6.52 -18.25 -16.76
N LYS A 111 -6.75 -19.25 -15.90
CA LYS A 111 -7.58 -19.06 -14.71
C LYS A 111 -6.85 -18.33 -13.61
N MET A 112 -7.29 -17.11 -13.39
CA MET A 112 -6.83 -16.24 -12.31
C MET A 112 -8.00 -15.87 -11.40
N PHE A 113 -7.74 -15.68 -10.11
CA PHE A 113 -8.68 -15.05 -9.20
C PHE A 113 -8.10 -13.75 -8.65
N THR A 114 -8.97 -12.78 -8.41
CA THR A 114 -8.60 -11.56 -7.68
C THR A 114 -8.63 -11.85 -6.19
N ALA A 115 -7.56 -11.45 -5.51
CA ALA A 115 -7.48 -11.57 -4.05
C ALA A 115 -8.68 -10.90 -3.38
N ASN A 116 -9.27 -11.58 -2.41
CA ASN A 116 -10.46 -11.14 -1.71
C ASN A 116 -10.45 -11.71 -0.28
N SER A 117 -11.39 -11.29 0.55
CA SER A 117 -11.42 -11.70 1.96
C SER A 117 -11.51 -13.23 2.16
N ARG A 118 -12.16 -13.95 1.24
CA ARG A 118 -12.31 -15.41 1.32
C ARG A 118 -11.00 -16.16 1.07
N ALA A 119 -10.07 -15.54 0.35
CA ALA A 119 -8.74 -16.13 0.11
C ALA A 119 -7.87 -16.11 1.38
N ILE A 120 -8.17 -15.24 2.34
CA ILE A 120 -7.44 -15.17 3.61
C ILE A 120 -8.14 -16.10 4.61
N THR A 121 -7.48 -17.18 4.97
CA THR A 121 -7.97 -18.19 5.92
C THR A 121 -7.31 -18.08 7.29
N GLU A 122 -6.18 -17.39 7.37
CA GLU A 122 -5.47 -17.15 8.62
C GLU A 122 -6.24 -16.15 9.50
N PRO A 123 -6.32 -16.39 10.82
CA PRO A 123 -6.94 -15.44 11.74
C PRO A 123 -6.17 -14.13 11.78
N ALA A 124 -6.88 -13.03 11.68
CA ALA A 124 -6.32 -11.70 11.86
C ALA A 124 -6.51 -11.20 13.30
N VAL A 125 -5.84 -10.10 13.64
CA VAL A 125 -5.93 -9.49 15.00
C VAL A 125 -7.36 -9.38 15.50
N TRP A 126 -8.30 -8.91 14.70
CA TRP A 126 -9.71 -8.74 15.09
C TRP A 126 -10.44 -10.07 15.37
N ASP A 127 -9.97 -11.19 14.82
CA ASP A 127 -10.53 -12.52 15.14
C ASP A 127 -10.12 -12.95 16.56
N TYR A 128 -8.87 -12.71 16.96
CA TYR A 128 -8.40 -12.95 18.32
C TYR A 128 -9.10 -12.03 19.32
N LEU A 129 -9.19 -10.74 19.00
CA LEU A 129 -9.90 -9.75 19.82
C LEU A 129 -11.38 -10.10 19.98
N GLY A 130 -12.05 -10.51 18.89
CA GLY A 130 -13.46 -10.93 18.92
C GLY A 130 -13.70 -12.15 19.81
N ARG A 131 -12.80 -13.16 19.79
CA ARG A 131 -12.84 -14.32 20.71
C ARG A 131 -12.69 -13.90 22.17
N ALA A 132 -11.95 -12.81 22.43
CA ALA A 132 -11.82 -12.21 23.77
C ALA A 132 -12.95 -11.21 24.11
N GLY A 133 -14.04 -11.18 23.32
CA GLY A 133 -15.20 -10.31 23.56
C GLY A 133 -14.97 -8.84 23.21
N LYS A 134 -13.85 -8.48 22.57
CA LYS A 134 -13.51 -7.11 22.15
C LYS A 134 -14.24 -6.74 20.87
N GLN A 135 -14.72 -5.50 20.79
CA GLN A 135 -15.38 -4.96 19.60
C GLN A 135 -14.39 -4.30 18.65
N SER A 136 -14.44 -4.70 17.38
CA SER A 136 -13.55 -4.20 16.31
C SER A 136 -14.36 -3.50 15.23
N TYR A 137 -13.93 -2.31 14.81
CA TYR A 137 -14.43 -1.63 13.61
C TYR A 137 -13.32 -1.46 12.60
N LEU A 138 -13.56 -1.93 11.36
CA LEU A 138 -12.59 -1.97 10.29
C LEU A 138 -13.10 -1.17 9.10
N VAL A 139 -12.31 -0.23 8.59
CA VAL A 139 -12.67 0.66 7.49
C VAL A 139 -11.64 0.52 6.37
N GLY A 140 -12.05 -0.03 5.24
CA GLY A 140 -11.20 -0.08 4.04
C GLY A 140 -9.97 -0.98 4.11
N VAL A 141 -9.83 -1.86 5.11
CA VAL A 141 -8.63 -2.72 5.27
C VAL A 141 -8.56 -3.79 4.19
N PRO A 142 -7.53 -3.82 3.31
CA PRO A 142 -7.43 -4.82 2.23
C PRO A 142 -7.02 -6.21 2.74
N PRO A 143 -7.61 -7.31 2.19
CA PRO A 143 -8.81 -7.39 1.35
C PRO A 143 -10.07 -7.67 2.20
N SER A 144 -10.82 -6.66 2.56
CA SER A 144 -12.06 -6.80 3.35
C SER A 144 -13.34 -6.97 2.52
N PHE A 145 -13.22 -7.27 1.24
CA PHE A 145 -14.40 -7.56 0.41
C PHE A 145 -14.40 -9.01 -0.10
N PRO A 146 -15.57 -9.72 -0.09
CA PRO A 146 -16.78 -9.37 0.65
C PRO A 146 -16.54 -9.32 2.16
N PRO A 147 -17.23 -8.42 2.92
CA PRO A 147 -17.03 -8.30 4.36
C PRO A 147 -17.33 -9.59 5.09
N LYS A 148 -16.47 -9.95 6.05
CA LYS A 148 -16.65 -11.10 6.95
C LYS A 148 -17.31 -10.67 8.25
N PRO A 149 -18.01 -11.58 8.94
CA PRO A 149 -18.47 -11.33 10.30
C PRO A 149 -17.31 -10.98 11.24
N VAL A 150 -17.51 -9.92 12.03
CA VAL A 150 -16.61 -9.53 13.11
C VAL A 150 -17.44 -9.15 14.34
N ASN A 151 -16.86 -9.20 15.53
CA ASN A 151 -17.51 -8.64 16.71
C ASN A 151 -17.40 -7.10 16.63
N GLY A 152 -18.38 -6.43 16.01
CA GLY A 152 -18.38 -5.00 15.71
C GLY A 152 -18.85 -4.70 14.29
N GLY A 153 -18.01 -4.06 13.48
CA GLY A 153 -18.35 -3.71 12.10
C GLY A 153 -17.17 -3.72 11.14
N MET A 154 -17.45 -4.03 9.88
CA MET A 154 -16.46 -4.02 8.79
C MET A 154 -17.02 -3.27 7.59
N ILE A 155 -16.26 -2.34 7.04
CA ILE A 155 -16.51 -1.61 5.80
C ILE A 155 -15.49 -2.09 4.78
N GLY A 156 -15.95 -2.57 3.64
CA GLY A 156 -15.12 -3.15 2.58
C GLY A 156 -14.15 -2.15 1.98
N CYS A 157 -12.99 -2.65 1.56
CA CYS A 157 -11.90 -1.87 0.98
C CYS A 157 -12.15 -1.53 -0.51
N PHE A 158 -11.18 -0.90 -1.14
CA PHE A 158 -11.15 -0.51 -2.55
C PHE A 158 -11.39 -1.69 -3.55
N LEU A 159 -11.30 -2.94 -3.11
CA LEU A 159 -11.69 -4.10 -3.92
C LEU A 159 -13.20 -4.33 -3.96
N SER A 160 -13.99 -3.59 -3.19
CA SER A 160 -15.45 -3.60 -3.29
C SER A 160 -15.86 -2.98 -4.63
N PRO A 161 -16.87 -3.52 -5.32
CA PRO A 161 -17.28 -2.97 -6.61
C PRO A 161 -17.74 -1.51 -6.54
N ASN A 162 -18.48 -1.15 -5.48
CA ASN A 162 -18.96 0.19 -5.17
C ASN A 162 -19.72 0.19 -3.83
N ALA A 163 -20.18 1.36 -3.39
CA ALA A 163 -20.99 1.51 -2.17
C ALA A 163 -22.45 1.04 -2.30
N GLN A 164 -22.90 0.67 -3.50
CA GLN A 164 -24.21 0.03 -3.73
C GLN A 164 -24.16 -1.48 -3.51
N SER A 165 -22.98 -2.07 -3.51
CA SER A 165 -22.78 -3.49 -3.18
C SER A 165 -22.97 -3.76 -1.69
N LYS A 166 -22.99 -5.03 -1.30
CA LYS A 166 -22.93 -5.44 0.13
C LYS A 166 -21.52 -5.27 0.67
N PHE A 167 -21.09 -4.03 0.88
CA PHE A 167 -19.72 -3.70 1.28
C PHE A 167 -19.54 -3.52 2.77
N THR A 168 -20.58 -3.77 3.59
CA THR A 168 -20.49 -3.68 5.05
C THR A 168 -20.91 -4.96 5.75
N TYR A 169 -20.38 -5.17 6.98
CA TYR A 169 -20.88 -6.10 7.97
C TYR A 169 -20.99 -5.37 9.31
N PRO A 170 -22.13 -5.48 10.02
CA PRO A 170 -23.40 -6.02 9.53
C PRO A 170 -23.96 -5.21 8.34
N GLU A 171 -24.89 -5.78 7.58
CA GLU A 171 -25.36 -5.15 6.33
C GLU A 171 -26.04 -3.79 6.57
N ASN A 172 -26.74 -3.63 7.71
CA ASN A 172 -27.38 -2.37 8.08
C ASN A 172 -26.38 -1.24 8.40
N LEU A 173 -25.13 -1.53 8.70
CA LEU A 173 -24.08 -0.51 8.86
C LEU A 173 -23.96 0.35 7.60
N ARG A 174 -24.26 -0.17 6.42
CA ARG A 174 -24.25 0.56 5.15
C ARG A 174 -25.17 1.79 5.19
N GLU A 175 -26.37 1.67 5.75
CA GLU A 175 -27.32 2.79 5.83
C GLU A 175 -26.77 3.92 6.71
N GLU A 176 -26.08 3.55 7.78
CA GLU A 176 -25.44 4.53 8.67
C GLU A 176 -24.31 5.26 7.95
N ILE A 177 -23.45 4.51 7.22
CA ILE A 177 -22.33 5.07 6.47
C ILE A 177 -22.85 6.04 5.38
N LEU A 178 -23.84 5.64 4.59
CA LEU A 178 -24.39 6.47 3.53
C LEU A 178 -25.18 7.68 4.04
N ARG A 179 -25.64 7.66 5.29
CA ARG A 179 -26.20 8.87 5.94
C ARG A 179 -25.11 9.87 6.33
N VAL A 180 -23.93 9.39 6.75
CA VAL A 180 -22.78 10.23 7.15
C VAL A 180 -22.03 10.75 5.94
N ALA A 181 -21.87 9.91 4.94
CA ALA A 181 -21.16 10.16 3.69
C ALA A 181 -22.02 9.67 2.50
N PRO A 182 -22.98 10.48 2.01
CA PRO A 182 -23.90 10.04 0.96
C PRO A 182 -23.23 9.65 -0.36
N ASN A 183 -22.06 10.21 -0.62
CA ASN A 183 -21.28 9.98 -1.84
C ASN A 183 -20.07 9.05 -1.59
N TYR A 184 -20.10 8.24 -0.52
CA TYR A 184 -18.98 7.40 -0.11
C TYR A 184 -18.42 6.59 -1.27
N LEU A 185 -17.15 6.78 -1.56
CA LEU A 185 -16.39 6.02 -2.53
C LEU A 185 -15.49 5.01 -1.82
N VAL A 186 -15.49 3.78 -2.28
CA VAL A 186 -14.55 2.75 -1.80
C VAL A 186 -13.17 2.91 -2.46
N ASP A 187 -13.13 3.53 -3.64
CA ASP A 187 -11.94 3.91 -4.41
C ASP A 187 -12.31 4.98 -5.44
N VAL A 188 -11.33 5.76 -5.88
CA VAL A 188 -11.52 6.68 -7.01
C VAL A 188 -11.62 5.89 -8.31
N PRO A 189 -12.67 6.09 -9.13
CA PRO A 189 -12.81 5.38 -10.38
C PRO A 189 -11.74 5.83 -11.39
N ASN A 190 -11.21 4.88 -12.17
CA ASN A 190 -10.28 5.15 -13.27
C ASN A 190 -9.08 6.04 -12.87
N PHE A 191 -8.43 5.76 -11.74
CA PHE A 191 -7.34 6.60 -11.22
C PHE A 191 -6.15 6.74 -12.21
N ARG A 192 -5.99 5.80 -13.15
CA ARG A 192 -5.01 5.91 -14.23
C ARG A 192 -5.59 6.73 -15.39
N THR A 193 -5.65 8.03 -15.21
CA THR A 193 -6.20 9.00 -16.17
C THR A 193 -5.25 10.16 -16.39
N ASP A 194 -5.35 10.81 -17.55
CA ASP A 194 -4.65 12.08 -17.85
C ASP A 194 -5.42 13.31 -17.33
N ASP A 195 -6.69 13.16 -16.96
CA ASP A 195 -7.43 14.23 -16.27
C ASP A 195 -7.02 14.29 -14.78
N LYS A 196 -5.83 14.84 -14.57
CA LYS A 196 -5.20 14.92 -13.25
C LYS A 196 -5.96 15.83 -12.28
N ARG A 197 -6.62 16.89 -12.78
CA ARG A 197 -7.39 17.80 -11.91
C ARG A 197 -8.63 17.12 -11.35
N ALA A 198 -9.40 16.46 -12.21
CA ALA A 198 -10.56 15.69 -11.76
C ALA A 198 -10.15 14.55 -10.83
N LEU A 199 -9.05 13.84 -11.11
CA LEU A 199 -8.52 12.81 -10.24
C LEU A 199 -8.17 13.37 -8.85
N LEU A 200 -7.42 14.46 -8.77
CA LEU A 200 -7.02 15.10 -7.51
C LEU A 200 -8.24 15.47 -6.67
N GLN A 201 -9.22 16.12 -7.29
CA GLN A 201 -10.48 16.46 -6.62
C GLN A 201 -11.18 15.22 -6.05
N LYS A 202 -11.26 14.13 -6.84
CA LYS A 202 -11.89 12.88 -6.40
C LYS A 202 -11.15 12.20 -5.25
N ILE A 203 -9.82 12.28 -5.21
CA ILE A 203 -9.01 11.76 -4.10
C ILE A 203 -9.37 12.54 -2.81
N TYR A 204 -9.42 13.88 -2.86
CA TYR A 204 -9.81 14.67 -1.69
C TYR A 204 -11.24 14.37 -1.22
N GLU A 205 -12.21 14.31 -2.14
CA GLU A 205 -13.63 14.01 -1.83
C GLU A 205 -13.77 12.63 -1.16
N MET A 206 -13.09 11.61 -1.71
CA MET A 206 -13.07 10.24 -1.16
C MET A 206 -12.49 10.21 0.25
N THR A 207 -11.31 10.78 0.43
CA THR A 207 -10.62 10.80 1.73
C THR A 207 -11.42 11.58 2.77
N GLU A 208 -12.02 12.71 2.40
CA GLU A 208 -12.90 13.48 3.29
C GLU A 208 -14.06 12.62 3.81
N ASP A 209 -14.72 11.87 2.92
CA ASP A 209 -15.82 10.98 3.29
C ASP A 209 -15.34 9.80 4.15
N HIS A 210 -14.16 9.23 3.87
CA HIS A 210 -13.55 8.21 4.73
C HIS A 210 -13.34 8.75 6.15
N PHE A 211 -12.78 9.94 6.30
CA PHE A 211 -12.55 10.55 7.62
C PHE A 211 -13.85 10.99 8.33
N LYS A 212 -14.90 11.37 7.60
CA LYS A 212 -16.25 11.55 8.19
C LYS A 212 -16.76 10.25 8.83
N VAL A 213 -16.60 9.14 8.12
CA VAL A 213 -17.00 7.81 8.60
C VAL A 213 -16.16 7.37 9.81
N ILE A 214 -14.84 7.55 9.77
CA ILE A 214 -13.96 7.24 10.89
C ILE A 214 -14.37 8.04 12.15
N LYS A 215 -14.55 9.36 12.00
CA LYS A 215 -15.01 10.24 13.10
C LYS A 215 -16.38 9.81 13.64
N TYR A 216 -17.30 9.39 12.78
CA TYR A 216 -18.60 8.86 13.17
C TYR A 216 -18.44 7.58 14.02
N LEU A 217 -17.63 6.62 13.54
CA LEU A 217 -17.41 5.37 14.26
C LEU A 217 -16.74 5.59 15.62
N VAL A 218 -15.74 6.48 15.69
CA VAL A 218 -15.07 6.85 16.95
C VAL A 218 -16.05 7.40 17.97
N LYS A 219 -17.01 8.24 17.54
CA LYS A 219 -17.97 8.92 18.42
C LYS A 219 -19.16 8.05 18.81
N GLU A 220 -19.75 7.36 17.83
CA GLU A 220 -21.10 6.78 17.97
C GLU A 220 -21.06 5.28 18.24
N LYS A 221 -19.91 4.61 18.07
CA LYS A 221 -19.81 3.17 18.29
C LYS A 221 -19.03 2.86 19.57
N SER A 222 -19.44 1.78 20.25
CA SER A 222 -18.60 1.20 21.28
C SER A 222 -17.55 0.33 20.60
N TRP A 223 -16.27 0.65 20.81
CA TRP A 223 -15.16 -0.09 20.21
C TRP A 223 -14.00 -0.25 21.19
N ASP A 224 -13.25 -1.32 21.01
CA ASP A 224 -11.96 -1.57 21.65
C ASP A 224 -10.83 -1.38 20.64
N PHE A 225 -11.05 -1.85 19.41
CA PHE A 225 -10.11 -1.76 18.30
C PHE A 225 -10.78 -1.10 17.10
N LEU A 226 -10.17 -0.05 16.56
CA LEU A 226 -10.59 0.57 15.32
C LEU A 226 -9.39 0.66 14.38
N MET A 227 -9.55 0.18 13.16
CA MET A 227 -8.53 0.30 12.12
C MET A 227 -9.14 0.83 10.84
N SER A 228 -8.51 1.85 10.28
CA SER A 228 -8.81 2.36 8.94
C SER A 228 -7.59 2.22 8.04
N VAL A 229 -7.83 2.07 6.74
CA VAL A 229 -6.81 2.20 5.69
C VAL A 229 -7.28 3.23 4.69
N GLU A 230 -6.51 4.31 4.57
CA GLU A 230 -6.72 5.37 3.60
C GLU A 230 -5.91 5.09 2.34
N ILE A 231 -6.62 4.82 1.24
CA ILE A 231 -6.04 4.50 -0.07
C ILE A 231 -5.69 5.76 -0.88
N GLY A 232 -6.15 6.93 -0.46
CA GLY A 232 -5.97 8.18 -1.20
C GLY A 232 -4.50 8.56 -1.39
N VAL A 233 -3.62 8.22 -0.42
CA VAL A 233 -2.18 8.47 -0.50
C VAL A 233 -1.56 7.67 -1.65
N ASP A 234 -1.91 6.39 -1.78
CA ASP A 234 -1.47 5.52 -2.88
C ASP A 234 -1.91 6.09 -4.23
N ARG A 235 -3.19 6.44 -4.36
CA ARG A 235 -3.75 7.01 -5.59
C ARG A 235 -3.08 8.32 -5.97
N LEU A 236 -2.76 9.13 -4.98
CA LEU A 236 -2.03 10.39 -5.15
C LEU A 236 -0.62 10.15 -5.68
N HIS A 237 0.14 9.22 -5.09
CA HIS A 237 1.49 8.92 -5.52
C HIS A 237 1.50 8.40 -6.95
N HIS A 238 0.68 7.44 -7.29
CA HIS A 238 0.56 6.90 -8.64
C HIS A 238 0.13 7.94 -9.67
N GLY A 239 -0.71 8.90 -9.28
CA GLY A 239 -1.19 9.93 -10.20
C GLY A 239 -0.28 11.14 -10.37
N PHE A 240 0.60 11.45 -9.38
CA PHE A 240 1.21 12.78 -9.29
C PHE A 240 2.72 12.79 -9.00
N TRP A 241 3.40 11.64 -8.88
CA TRP A 241 4.81 11.58 -8.49
C TRP A 241 5.71 12.37 -9.44
N LYS A 242 5.46 12.34 -10.74
CA LYS A 242 6.23 13.07 -11.75
C LYS A 242 6.24 14.59 -11.55
N TYR A 243 5.20 15.14 -10.94
CA TYR A 243 5.16 16.58 -10.66
C TYR A 243 6.00 16.93 -9.43
N HIS A 244 6.02 16.05 -8.44
CA HIS A 244 6.69 16.23 -7.17
C HIS A 244 8.21 16.02 -7.26
N ASP A 245 8.67 15.01 -7.98
CA ASP A 245 10.06 14.56 -8.03
C ASP A 245 10.77 15.07 -9.29
N ALA A 246 11.67 16.07 -9.12
CA ALA A 246 12.44 16.65 -10.23
C ALA A 246 13.37 15.64 -10.94
N SER A 247 13.66 14.49 -10.30
CA SER A 247 14.45 13.41 -10.89
C SER A 247 13.63 12.41 -11.72
N HIS A 248 12.29 12.55 -11.72
CA HIS A 248 11.41 11.68 -12.49
C HIS A 248 11.61 11.88 -14.00
N PRO A 249 11.71 10.80 -14.82
CA PRO A 249 11.93 10.92 -16.27
C PRO A 249 10.89 11.79 -17.01
N LYS A 250 9.67 11.84 -16.49
CA LYS A 250 8.56 12.64 -17.04
C LYS A 250 8.25 13.89 -16.20
N HIS A 251 9.24 14.42 -15.45
CA HIS A 251 9.00 15.62 -14.65
C HIS A 251 8.59 16.82 -15.51
N GLU A 252 7.61 17.58 -15.04
CA GLU A 252 7.07 18.75 -15.72
C GLU A 252 7.34 20.02 -14.88
N PRO A 253 8.48 20.69 -15.05
CA PRO A 253 8.80 21.92 -14.31
C PRO A 253 7.77 23.03 -14.54
N GLY A 254 7.36 23.71 -13.47
CA GLY A 254 6.39 24.82 -13.56
C GLY A 254 4.93 24.38 -13.73
N ASN A 255 4.63 23.08 -13.69
CA ASN A 255 3.26 22.59 -13.73
C ASN A 255 2.49 23.02 -12.47
N ALA A 256 1.21 23.39 -12.62
CA ALA A 256 0.34 23.79 -11.50
C ALA A 256 0.10 22.69 -10.44
N LEU A 257 0.47 21.43 -10.74
CA LEU A 257 0.30 20.28 -9.87
C LEU A 257 1.57 19.90 -9.07
N LEU A 258 2.63 20.72 -9.12
CA LEU A 258 3.90 20.43 -8.44
C LEU A 258 3.75 20.18 -6.94
N ASN A 259 2.82 20.88 -6.30
CA ASN A 259 2.58 20.77 -4.86
C ASN A 259 1.47 19.78 -4.48
N SER A 260 0.88 19.05 -5.43
CA SER A 260 -0.29 18.19 -5.14
C SER A 260 -0.03 17.17 -4.03
N ILE A 261 1.16 16.56 -4.01
CA ILE A 261 1.53 15.60 -2.96
C ILE A 261 1.72 16.31 -1.62
N HIS A 262 2.47 17.42 -1.59
CA HIS A 262 2.67 18.22 -0.39
C HIS A 262 1.35 18.71 0.22
N ASP A 263 0.52 19.38 -0.59
CA ASP A 263 -0.73 19.99 -0.10
C ASP A 263 -1.70 18.93 0.43
N TYR A 264 -1.74 17.76 -0.20
CA TYR A 264 -2.56 16.65 0.27
C TYR A 264 -2.06 16.10 1.60
N TYR A 265 -0.76 15.90 1.80
CA TYR A 265 -0.21 15.41 3.07
C TYR A 265 -0.49 16.38 4.22
N VAL A 266 -0.32 17.70 4.01
CA VAL A 266 -0.63 18.73 4.99
C VAL A 266 -2.12 18.74 5.33
N TRP A 267 -2.99 18.63 4.33
CA TRP A 267 -4.43 18.53 4.54
C TRP A 267 -4.84 17.21 5.22
N LEU A 268 -4.22 16.10 4.86
CA LEU A 268 -4.47 14.78 5.48
C LEU A 268 -4.10 14.80 6.97
N ASP A 269 -3.01 15.46 7.34
CA ASP A 269 -2.63 15.67 8.75
C ASP A 269 -3.74 16.37 9.54
N GLN A 270 -4.43 17.34 8.94
CA GLN A 270 -5.58 17.99 9.57
C GLN A 270 -6.77 17.04 9.74
N GLN A 271 -7.01 16.14 8.79
CA GLN A 271 -8.04 15.09 8.92
C GLN A 271 -7.71 14.13 10.06
N ILE A 272 -6.45 13.72 10.16
CA ILE A 272 -5.94 12.91 11.27
C ILE A 272 -6.13 13.66 12.59
N GLY A 273 -5.73 14.93 12.68
CA GLY A 273 -5.93 15.78 13.85
C GLY A 273 -7.38 15.79 14.33
N GLY A 274 -8.33 15.94 13.41
CA GLY A 274 -9.75 15.91 13.74
C GLY A 274 -10.27 14.56 14.24
N VAL A 275 -9.56 13.44 14.00
CA VAL A 275 -9.83 12.13 14.65
C VAL A 275 -9.19 12.09 16.04
N LEU A 276 -7.93 12.55 16.16
CA LEU A 276 -7.21 12.54 17.44
C LEU A 276 -7.92 13.36 18.52
N GLU A 277 -8.54 14.48 18.16
CA GLU A 277 -9.33 15.32 19.07
C GLU A 277 -10.54 14.60 19.72
N LEU A 278 -10.99 13.49 19.13
CA LEU A 278 -12.12 12.68 19.62
C LEU A 278 -11.68 11.57 20.57
N LEU A 279 -10.39 11.32 20.70
CA LEU A 279 -9.85 10.23 21.52
C LEU A 279 -9.67 10.65 22.97
N ASP A 280 -9.73 9.66 23.86
CA ASP A 280 -9.35 9.82 25.26
C ASP A 280 -7.92 9.29 25.53
N ASP A 281 -7.46 9.51 26.76
CA ASP A 281 -6.11 9.09 27.21
C ASP A 281 -5.96 7.56 27.38
N ASP A 282 -7.02 6.78 27.19
CA ASP A 282 -6.97 5.31 27.19
C ASP A 282 -6.75 4.72 25.80
N THR A 283 -6.66 5.57 24.76
CA THR A 283 -6.53 5.17 23.36
C THR A 283 -5.08 5.28 22.88
N ARG A 284 -4.46 4.15 22.56
CA ARG A 284 -3.18 4.10 21.84
C ARG A 284 -3.42 4.33 20.36
N VAL A 285 -2.53 5.08 19.74
CA VAL A 285 -2.61 5.38 18.31
C VAL A 285 -1.40 4.78 17.60
N ILE A 286 -1.67 4.04 16.53
CA ILE A 286 -0.66 3.55 15.60
C ILE A 286 -0.97 4.14 14.25
N VAL A 287 0.01 4.79 13.61
CA VAL A 287 -0.07 5.22 12.21
C VAL A 287 1.02 4.48 11.45
N PHE A 288 0.64 3.76 10.39
CA PHE A 288 1.65 3.06 9.59
C PHE A 288 1.20 2.91 8.13
N SER A 289 2.17 2.66 7.24
CA SER A 289 1.92 2.28 5.86
C SER A 289 2.40 0.85 5.60
N ASP A 290 1.75 0.20 4.66
CA ASP A 290 2.08 -1.16 4.24
C ASP A 290 3.32 -1.22 3.34
N HIS A 291 3.64 -0.14 2.65
CA HIS A 291 4.85 0.12 1.86
C HIS A 291 4.99 1.63 1.63
N GLY A 292 6.10 2.05 1.06
CA GLY A 292 6.31 3.42 0.59
C GLY A 292 6.13 3.55 -0.92
N ALA A 293 6.57 4.68 -1.45
CA ALA A 293 6.54 5.02 -2.87
C ALA A 293 7.90 5.50 -3.37
N LYS A 294 8.13 5.31 -4.66
CA LYS A 294 9.27 5.90 -5.37
C LYS A 294 8.92 6.18 -6.82
N LYS A 295 9.73 7.03 -7.48
CA LYS A 295 9.57 7.30 -8.91
C LYS A 295 9.66 6.03 -9.74
N MET A 296 9.05 6.04 -10.89
CA MET A 296 9.17 5.00 -11.90
C MET A 296 10.11 5.47 -13.01
N ASP A 297 11.24 4.79 -13.19
CA ASP A 297 12.20 5.10 -14.26
C ASP A 297 11.76 4.53 -15.62
N GLY A 298 10.97 3.45 -15.60
CA GLY A 298 10.44 2.81 -16.80
C GLY A 298 9.84 1.44 -16.52
N GLY A 299 9.62 0.67 -17.57
CA GLY A 299 9.08 -0.69 -17.53
C GLY A 299 9.94 -1.68 -18.30
N ILE A 300 10.06 -2.91 -17.78
CA ILE A 300 10.65 -4.07 -18.45
C ILE A 300 9.53 -4.94 -19.00
N ALA A 301 9.49 -5.11 -20.32
CA ALA A 301 8.52 -5.96 -21.01
C ALA A 301 8.94 -7.43 -20.89
N ILE A 302 8.59 -8.05 -19.77
CA ILE A 302 9.09 -9.39 -19.40
C ILE A 302 8.73 -10.46 -20.45
N ASN A 303 7.54 -10.40 -21.04
CA ASN A 303 7.14 -11.38 -22.04
C ASN A 303 7.81 -11.16 -23.40
N GLU A 304 8.12 -9.92 -23.79
CA GLU A 304 8.95 -9.63 -24.98
C GLU A 304 10.37 -10.18 -24.78
N TRP A 305 10.93 -10.00 -23.58
CA TRP A 305 12.22 -10.56 -23.24
C TRP A 305 12.20 -12.11 -23.26
N LEU A 306 11.17 -12.74 -22.68
CA LEU A 306 11.04 -14.19 -22.71
C LEU A 306 10.90 -14.74 -24.15
N ILE A 307 10.28 -13.98 -25.07
CA ILE A 307 10.23 -14.33 -26.49
C ILE A 307 11.63 -14.24 -27.11
N SER A 308 12.35 -13.13 -26.89
CA SER A 308 13.69 -12.94 -27.46
C SER A 308 14.70 -14.00 -26.98
N GLU A 309 14.54 -14.49 -25.75
CA GLU A 309 15.36 -15.55 -25.16
C GLU A 309 14.84 -16.98 -25.49
N GLY A 310 13.75 -17.11 -26.24
CA GLY A 310 13.18 -18.39 -26.68
C GLY A 310 12.42 -19.17 -25.59
N TYR A 311 12.05 -18.54 -24.47
CA TYR A 311 11.25 -19.18 -23.42
C TYR A 311 9.75 -19.12 -23.70
N LEU A 312 9.26 -18.05 -24.33
CA LEU A 312 7.86 -17.87 -24.71
C LEU A 312 7.73 -17.93 -26.23
N VAL A 313 6.86 -18.79 -26.74
CA VAL A 313 6.65 -18.98 -28.17
C VAL A 313 5.19 -18.68 -28.51
N LEU A 314 4.98 -17.74 -29.43
CA LEU A 314 3.64 -17.39 -29.91
C LEU A 314 3.32 -18.16 -31.20
N GLU A 315 2.03 -18.43 -31.44
CA GLU A 315 1.57 -18.96 -32.72
C GLU A 315 1.57 -17.86 -33.82
N GLU A 316 1.24 -16.62 -33.41
CA GLU A 316 1.27 -15.44 -34.28
C GLU A 316 1.62 -14.20 -33.47
N LYS A 317 2.27 -13.22 -34.10
CA LYS A 317 2.57 -11.94 -33.47
C LYS A 317 1.30 -11.10 -33.29
N PRO A 318 1.08 -10.48 -32.12
CA PRO A 318 -0.07 -9.63 -31.91
C PRO A 318 -0.02 -8.35 -32.75
N GLN A 319 -1.20 -7.86 -33.15
CA GLN A 319 -1.38 -6.58 -33.83
C GLN A 319 -1.59 -5.49 -32.74
N GLY A 320 -0.52 -4.83 -32.30
CA GLY A 320 -0.55 -3.83 -31.24
C GLY A 320 -0.41 -4.41 -29.82
N ILE A 321 -0.50 -3.54 -28.83
CA ILE A 321 -0.28 -3.90 -27.40
C ILE A 321 -1.52 -4.61 -26.86
N VAL A 322 -1.35 -5.85 -26.44
CA VAL A 322 -2.42 -6.69 -25.90
C VAL A 322 -1.96 -7.50 -24.68
N PRO A 323 -2.83 -7.75 -23.71
CA PRO A 323 -2.53 -8.65 -22.59
C PRO A 323 -2.21 -10.08 -23.09
N LEU A 324 -1.35 -10.80 -22.37
CA LEU A 324 -0.95 -12.18 -22.71
C LEU A 324 -2.17 -13.10 -22.89
N GLU A 325 -3.21 -12.93 -22.11
CA GLU A 325 -4.44 -13.73 -22.14
C GLU A 325 -5.23 -13.61 -23.48
N LYS A 326 -4.91 -12.59 -24.28
CA LYS A 326 -5.53 -12.36 -25.59
C LYS A 326 -4.65 -12.82 -26.76
N VAL A 327 -3.48 -13.40 -26.50
CA VAL A 327 -2.52 -13.85 -27.51
C VAL A 327 -2.56 -15.38 -27.58
N ARG A 328 -2.46 -15.92 -28.79
CA ARG A 328 -2.32 -17.37 -28.97
C ARG A 328 -0.89 -17.80 -28.74
N VAL A 329 -0.66 -18.44 -27.58
CA VAL A 329 0.64 -18.97 -27.16
C VAL A 329 0.76 -20.43 -27.58
N ASN A 330 1.89 -20.79 -28.16
CA ASN A 330 2.24 -22.19 -28.43
C ASN A 330 2.77 -22.85 -27.15
N TRP A 331 1.87 -23.35 -26.31
CA TRP A 331 2.24 -23.95 -25.02
C TRP A 331 3.08 -25.20 -25.14
N ASN A 332 3.01 -25.93 -26.26
CA ASN A 332 3.86 -27.10 -26.50
C ASN A 332 5.34 -26.75 -26.76
N LYS A 333 5.66 -25.45 -26.93
CA LYS A 333 7.02 -24.94 -27.14
C LYS A 333 7.43 -23.91 -26.08
N THR A 334 6.47 -23.38 -25.32
CA THR A 334 6.70 -22.37 -24.30
C THR A 334 7.22 -23.01 -23.02
N ARG A 335 8.36 -22.52 -22.52
CA ARG A 335 8.99 -22.96 -21.26
C ARG A 335 8.62 -22.09 -20.07
N ALA A 336 8.42 -20.76 -20.28
CA ALA A 336 8.08 -19.81 -19.24
C ALA A 336 7.25 -18.64 -19.79
N TRP A 337 6.47 -18.02 -18.90
CA TRP A 337 5.74 -16.78 -19.17
C TRP A 337 5.71 -15.89 -17.94
N GLY A 338 5.47 -14.59 -18.12
CA GLY A 338 5.49 -13.58 -17.08
C GLY A 338 4.14 -12.88 -16.90
N SER A 339 3.87 -12.45 -15.68
CA SER A 339 2.79 -11.52 -15.34
C SER A 339 3.39 -10.21 -14.87
N GLY A 340 2.95 -9.10 -15.44
CA GLY A 340 3.41 -7.75 -15.10
C GLY A 340 2.72 -7.16 -13.87
N GLY A 341 3.11 -5.94 -13.53
CA GLY A 341 2.66 -5.15 -12.41
C GLY A 341 3.81 -4.33 -11.83
N TYR A 342 3.74 -3.95 -10.56
CA TYR A 342 4.85 -3.26 -9.88
C TYR A 342 6.10 -4.13 -9.73
N TYR A 343 5.94 -5.43 -9.77
CA TYR A 343 6.97 -6.47 -9.85
C TYR A 343 6.52 -7.54 -10.85
N SER A 344 7.40 -8.46 -11.26
CA SER A 344 7.00 -9.56 -12.13
C SER A 344 6.87 -10.88 -11.36
N ARG A 345 5.93 -11.69 -11.83
CA ARG A 345 5.80 -13.09 -11.46
C ARG A 345 6.07 -13.94 -12.70
N VAL A 346 7.06 -14.81 -12.63
CA VAL A 346 7.39 -15.72 -13.72
C VAL A 346 6.93 -17.12 -13.37
N PHE A 347 6.31 -17.77 -14.33
CA PHE A 347 5.77 -19.12 -14.22
C PHE A 347 6.47 -20.02 -15.24
N LEU A 348 6.73 -21.27 -14.85
CA LEU A 348 7.34 -22.29 -15.68
C LEU A 348 6.29 -23.31 -16.17
N ASN A 349 6.49 -23.82 -17.37
CA ASN A 349 5.60 -24.81 -18.01
C ASN A 349 6.15 -26.22 -17.79
N VAL A 350 5.80 -26.82 -16.65
CA VAL A 350 6.39 -28.08 -16.15
C VAL A 350 5.53 -29.28 -16.53
N GLN A 351 6.16 -30.35 -17.03
CA GLN A 351 5.49 -31.61 -17.34
C GLN A 351 4.79 -32.20 -16.11
N GLY A 352 3.53 -32.60 -16.29
CA GLY A 352 2.70 -33.18 -15.23
C GLY A 352 2.13 -32.15 -14.25
N ARG A 353 2.50 -30.86 -14.36
CA ARG A 353 1.95 -29.75 -13.59
C ARG A 353 1.02 -28.87 -14.43
N GLU A 354 1.53 -28.34 -15.53
CA GLU A 354 0.73 -27.60 -16.51
C GLU A 354 0.17 -28.52 -17.61
N PRO A 355 -0.98 -28.16 -18.25
CA PRO A 355 -1.63 -29.02 -19.24
C PRO A 355 -0.74 -29.42 -20.42
N ASN A 356 0.08 -28.51 -20.93
CA ASN A 356 1.05 -28.74 -22.00
C ASN A 356 2.48 -28.50 -21.52
N GLY A 357 2.79 -28.96 -20.32
CA GLY A 357 4.12 -28.78 -19.72
C GLY A 357 5.23 -29.39 -20.58
N VAL A 358 6.33 -28.63 -20.75
CA VAL A 358 7.47 -29.02 -21.59
C VAL A 358 8.76 -29.20 -20.79
N ILE A 359 8.86 -28.63 -19.60
CA ILE A 359 10.05 -28.76 -18.73
C ILE A 359 9.93 -30.05 -17.94
N PRO A 360 10.86 -31.02 -18.10
CA PRO A 360 10.88 -32.18 -17.24
C PRO A 360 11.02 -31.77 -15.75
N PRO A 361 10.32 -32.43 -14.80
CA PRO A 361 10.45 -32.10 -13.38
C PRO A 361 11.88 -32.12 -12.86
N ALA A 362 12.75 -32.99 -13.40
CA ALA A 362 14.16 -33.07 -13.04
C ALA A 362 14.97 -31.81 -13.46
N ASP A 363 14.52 -31.08 -14.46
CA ASP A 363 15.17 -29.86 -14.97
C ASP A 363 14.60 -28.57 -14.33
N TYR A 364 13.57 -28.68 -13.49
CA TYR A 364 12.85 -27.55 -12.92
C TYR A 364 13.77 -26.52 -12.25
N GLU A 365 14.59 -26.95 -11.32
CA GLU A 365 15.50 -26.07 -10.59
C GLU A 365 16.58 -25.48 -11.50
N LYS A 366 17.11 -26.26 -12.42
CA LYS A 366 18.09 -25.81 -13.42
C LYS A 366 17.54 -24.68 -14.28
N VAL A 367 16.28 -24.80 -14.74
CA VAL A 367 15.62 -23.75 -15.54
C VAL A 367 15.37 -22.50 -14.71
N ARG A 368 14.99 -22.64 -13.44
CA ARG A 368 14.83 -21.49 -12.51
C ARG A 368 16.16 -20.75 -12.35
N ASP A 369 17.25 -21.47 -12.08
CA ASP A 369 18.58 -20.86 -11.88
C ASP A 369 19.10 -20.19 -13.16
N GLU A 370 18.86 -20.80 -14.32
CA GLU A 370 19.16 -20.20 -15.62
C GLU A 370 18.39 -18.87 -15.83
N LEU A 371 17.07 -18.86 -15.55
CA LEU A 371 16.24 -17.67 -15.64
C LEU A 371 16.67 -16.59 -14.66
N ILE A 372 17.00 -16.94 -13.42
CA ILE A 372 17.49 -16.01 -12.40
C ILE A 372 18.74 -15.29 -12.92
N ALA A 373 19.73 -16.05 -13.41
CA ALA A 373 20.98 -15.46 -13.90
C ALA A 373 20.74 -14.51 -15.08
N LYS A 374 19.91 -14.91 -16.03
CA LYS A 374 19.59 -14.10 -17.22
C LYS A 374 18.74 -12.86 -16.89
N ILE A 375 17.72 -13.00 -16.04
CA ILE A 375 16.85 -11.87 -15.64
C ILE A 375 17.63 -10.84 -14.83
N CYS A 376 18.51 -11.27 -13.91
CA CYS A 376 19.39 -10.37 -13.17
C CYS A 376 20.36 -9.59 -14.07
N ALA A 377 20.66 -10.10 -15.27
CA ALA A 377 21.55 -9.44 -16.23
C ALA A 377 20.83 -8.43 -17.15
N ILE A 378 19.50 -8.32 -17.09
CA ILE A 378 18.74 -7.33 -17.89
C ILE A 378 19.19 -5.93 -17.48
N PRO A 379 19.73 -5.10 -18.42
CA PRO A 379 20.14 -3.74 -18.13
C PRO A 379 18.97 -2.75 -18.24
N ASP A 380 19.22 -1.48 -17.90
CA ASP A 380 18.35 -0.36 -18.29
C ASP A 380 18.42 -0.09 -19.82
N ASP A 381 17.66 0.91 -20.28
CA ASP A 381 17.61 1.37 -21.67
C ASP A 381 18.96 1.94 -22.20
N LYS A 382 19.90 2.21 -21.28
CA LYS A 382 21.26 2.73 -21.57
C LYS A 382 22.34 1.66 -21.43
N GLY A 383 21.94 0.42 -21.20
CA GLY A 383 22.84 -0.72 -21.02
C GLY A 383 23.51 -0.81 -19.65
N LYS A 384 23.03 -0.09 -18.64
CA LYS A 384 23.56 -0.14 -17.27
C LYS A 384 22.85 -1.21 -16.44
N PRO A 385 23.55 -1.93 -15.55
CA PRO A 385 22.91 -2.85 -14.59
C PRO A 385 21.91 -2.11 -13.68
N ILE A 386 20.74 -2.71 -13.45
CA ILE A 386 19.65 -2.13 -12.65
C ILE A 386 19.43 -2.82 -11.29
N ALA A 387 20.38 -3.62 -10.82
CA ALA A 387 20.30 -4.32 -9.53
C ALA A 387 19.00 -5.12 -9.32
N THR A 388 18.57 -5.86 -10.35
CA THR A 388 17.39 -6.72 -10.30
C THR A 388 17.58 -7.85 -9.27
N ARG A 389 16.56 -8.09 -8.44
CA ARG A 389 16.49 -9.21 -7.51
C ARG A 389 15.44 -10.22 -7.97
N VAL A 390 15.82 -11.49 -7.97
CA VAL A 390 14.91 -12.59 -8.32
C VAL A 390 14.86 -13.58 -7.17
N HIS A 391 13.66 -13.88 -6.70
CA HIS A 391 13.45 -14.76 -5.56
C HIS A 391 12.68 -16.02 -5.96
N LYS A 392 13.11 -17.15 -5.42
CA LYS A 392 12.31 -18.37 -5.34
C LYS A 392 11.40 -18.24 -4.11
N PRO A 393 10.07 -18.38 -4.22
CA PRO A 393 9.16 -18.24 -3.07
C PRO A 393 9.56 -19.04 -1.85
N GLN A 394 10.09 -20.26 -2.06
CA GLN A 394 10.54 -21.15 -0.99
C GLN A 394 11.76 -20.64 -0.21
N GLN A 395 12.47 -19.63 -0.73
CA GLN A 395 13.63 -19.03 -0.06
C GLN A 395 13.26 -17.83 0.81
N ILE A 396 12.13 -17.18 0.50
CA ILE A 396 11.69 -15.94 1.18
C ILE A 396 10.45 -16.12 2.04
N TYR A 397 9.72 -17.22 1.90
CA TYR A 397 8.52 -17.51 2.68
C TYR A 397 8.72 -18.75 3.56
N ARG A 398 8.11 -18.75 4.74
CA ARG A 398 8.13 -19.90 5.66
C ARG A 398 7.39 -21.12 5.12
N ALA A 399 6.35 -20.87 4.32
CA ALA A 399 5.57 -21.87 3.62
C ALA A 399 4.94 -21.26 2.37
N THR A 400 4.56 -22.10 1.40
CA THR A 400 3.84 -21.64 0.20
C THR A 400 2.52 -22.39 0.10
N LYS A 401 1.40 -21.67 0.19
CA LYS A 401 0.04 -22.18 -0.02
C LYS A 401 -0.45 -21.82 -1.42
N ASN A 402 -1.48 -22.49 -1.91
CA ASN A 402 -2.04 -22.29 -3.24
C ASN A 402 -0.98 -22.49 -4.35
N ILE A 403 -0.99 -21.64 -5.38
CA ILE A 403 -0.07 -21.72 -6.52
C ILE A 403 0.84 -20.48 -6.52
N PRO A 404 2.04 -20.58 -5.91
CA PRO A 404 3.01 -19.49 -5.96
C PRO A 404 3.52 -19.30 -7.40
N PRO A 405 4.03 -18.11 -7.75
CA PRO A 405 4.87 -17.97 -8.92
C PRO A 405 6.15 -18.82 -8.76
N ASP A 406 6.72 -19.26 -9.86
CA ASP A 406 8.00 -19.98 -9.82
C ASP A 406 9.15 -19.03 -9.48
N LEU A 407 9.07 -17.77 -9.93
CA LEU A 407 9.99 -16.69 -9.57
C LEU A 407 9.22 -15.39 -9.31
N ILE A 408 9.70 -14.62 -8.33
CA ILE A 408 9.30 -13.25 -8.04
C ILE A 408 10.45 -12.35 -8.45
N VAL A 409 10.20 -11.40 -9.36
CA VAL A 409 11.22 -10.54 -9.95
C VAL A 409 10.98 -9.09 -9.55
N ILE A 410 11.95 -8.49 -8.92
CA ILE A 410 11.97 -7.07 -8.53
C ILE A 410 13.01 -6.38 -9.40
N PHE A 411 12.54 -5.65 -10.42
CA PHE A 411 13.42 -4.95 -11.35
C PHE A 411 13.94 -3.63 -10.75
N GLY A 412 15.27 -3.50 -10.74
CA GLY A 412 15.94 -2.25 -10.39
C GLY A 412 15.53 -1.67 -9.05
N ASP A 413 15.40 -2.51 -8.01
CA ASP A 413 14.89 -2.10 -6.69
C ASP A 413 13.55 -1.36 -6.76
N LEU A 414 12.64 -1.84 -7.64
CA LEU A 414 11.31 -1.25 -7.90
C LEU A 414 11.31 0.09 -8.65
N TYR A 415 12.46 0.63 -9.07
CA TYR A 415 12.47 1.76 -10.01
C TYR A 415 11.97 1.39 -11.41
N TRP A 416 11.95 0.10 -11.73
CA TRP A 416 11.44 -0.43 -12.99
C TRP A 416 10.26 -1.34 -12.72
N ARG A 417 9.12 -1.03 -13.32
CA ARG A 417 7.96 -1.95 -13.23
C ARG A 417 8.11 -3.11 -14.22
N ALA A 418 7.31 -4.15 -14.06
CA ALA A 418 7.16 -5.20 -15.04
C ALA A 418 5.95 -4.94 -15.94
N VAL A 419 6.11 -5.01 -17.26
CA VAL A 419 5.02 -4.97 -18.23
C VAL A 419 4.77 -6.38 -18.76
N GLY A 420 3.53 -6.86 -18.58
CA GLY A 420 3.13 -8.21 -18.96
C GLY A 420 2.52 -8.31 -20.36
N SER A 421 2.11 -7.20 -20.95
CA SER A 421 1.52 -7.13 -22.30
C SER A 421 2.55 -7.41 -23.38
N LEU A 422 2.07 -7.87 -24.55
CA LEU A 422 2.84 -8.17 -25.73
C LEU A 422 2.51 -7.20 -26.86
N GLY A 423 3.35 -7.15 -27.89
CA GLY A 423 3.21 -6.26 -29.05
C GLY A 423 3.94 -4.93 -28.90
N LEU A 424 4.72 -4.74 -27.83
CA LEU A 424 5.62 -3.61 -27.64
C LEU A 424 6.81 -3.67 -28.59
N ASN A 425 7.25 -4.88 -28.98
CA ASN A 425 8.44 -5.15 -29.77
C ASN A 425 9.73 -4.47 -29.23
N ALA A 426 9.77 -4.25 -27.94
CA ALA A 426 10.89 -3.63 -27.22
C ALA A 426 11.01 -4.22 -25.82
N LEU A 427 12.22 -4.27 -25.29
CA LEU A 427 12.50 -4.70 -23.91
C LEU A 427 12.07 -3.65 -22.89
N HIS A 428 12.30 -2.37 -23.21
CA HIS A 428 12.00 -1.25 -22.32
C HIS A 428 10.81 -0.45 -22.84
N THR A 429 10.02 0.07 -21.91
CA THR A 429 8.94 1.02 -22.19
C THR A 429 8.88 2.10 -21.13
N PHE A 430 8.48 3.31 -21.52
CA PHE A 430 8.25 4.44 -20.62
C PHE A 430 6.77 4.77 -20.48
N GLU A 431 5.92 3.99 -21.17
CA GLU A 431 4.47 4.06 -21.04
C GLU A 431 3.95 2.80 -20.36
N ASN A 432 2.87 2.98 -19.61
CA ASN A 432 2.22 1.90 -18.91
C ASN A 432 1.18 1.21 -19.79
N ASP A 433 1.18 -0.12 -19.79
CA ASP A 433 0.18 -0.93 -20.49
C ASP A 433 -1.23 -0.87 -19.84
N THR A 434 -1.32 -0.28 -18.64
CA THR A 434 -2.58 -0.14 -17.88
C THR A 434 -3.04 1.31 -17.69
N GLY A 435 -2.43 2.26 -18.40
CA GLY A 435 -2.72 3.69 -18.30
C GLY A 435 -1.66 4.47 -17.51
N PRO A 436 -1.78 5.81 -17.42
CA PRO A 436 -0.81 6.68 -16.76
C PRO A 436 -0.57 6.28 -15.31
N ASP A 437 0.70 6.17 -14.93
CA ASP A 437 1.13 5.78 -13.58
C ASP A 437 2.56 6.27 -13.38
N ASP A 438 2.79 7.10 -12.38
CA ASP A 438 4.06 7.82 -12.22
C ASP A 438 4.95 7.24 -11.11
N ALA A 439 4.42 6.35 -10.25
CA ALA A 439 5.15 5.80 -9.12
C ALA A 439 5.15 4.27 -9.10
N ASN A 440 6.18 3.71 -8.49
CA ASN A 440 6.21 2.34 -8.04
C ASN A 440 6.27 2.30 -6.51
N HIS A 441 6.05 1.15 -5.92
CA HIS A 441 6.15 0.94 -4.48
C HIS A 441 7.61 0.97 -4.00
N ALA A 442 7.82 1.32 -2.73
CA ALA A 442 9.10 1.17 -2.03
C ALA A 442 8.99 0.11 -0.94
N GLN A 443 10.13 -0.53 -0.62
CA GLN A 443 10.19 -1.60 0.37
C GLN A 443 9.86 -1.13 1.78
N MET A 444 10.25 0.11 2.12
CA MET A 444 10.04 0.68 3.45
C MET A 444 8.76 1.50 3.47
N GLY A 445 7.94 1.27 4.47
CA GLY A 445 6.81 2.11 4.88
C GLY A 445 7.13 2.89 6.15
N MET A 446 6.19 3.68 6.62
CA MET A 446 6.31 4.46 7.86
C MET A 446 5.61 3.77 9.04
N PHE A 447 6.09 4.02 10.26
CA PHE A 447 5.48 3.57 11.50
C PHE A 447 5.57 4.65 12.57
N VAL A 448 4.45 4.92 13.26
CA VAL A 448 4.37 5.79 14.44
C VAL A 448 3.50 5.12 15.48
N TYR A 449 3.96 5.09 16.73
CA TYR A 449 3.22 4.63 17.89
C TYR A 449 3.14 5.72 18.95
N HIS A 450 1.96 5.96 19.48
CA HIS A 450 1.73 6.93 20.55
C HIS A 450 0.84 6.35 21.66
N ASP A 451 1.30 6.46 22.89
CA ASP A 451 0.53 6.18 24.11
C ASP A 451 0.37 7.50 24.89
N PRO A 452 -0.84 8.06 24.97
CA PRO A 452 -1.04 9.38 25.60
C PRO A 452 -0.70 9.41 27.10
N LYS A 453 -0.54 8.24 27.73
CA LYS A 453 -0.12 8.12 29.16
C LYS A 453 1.40 8.02 29.34
N ARG A 454 2.15 7.96 28.25
CA ARG A 454 3.59 7.75 28.29
C ARG A 454 4.26 8.65 27.25
N ASP A 455 5.11 9.54 27.73
CA ASP A 455 6.02 10.24 26.83
C ASP A 455 7.19 9.30 26.49
N LEU A 456 7.32 8.95 25.22
CA LEU A 456 8.39 8.11 24.69
C LEU A 456 9.54 8.93 24.11
N GLY A 457 9.46 10.28 24.18
CA GLY A 457 10.52 11.21 23.84
C GLY A 457 10.89 11.23 22.35
N GLY A 458 9.96 10.87 21.45
CA GLY A 458 10.25 10.84 20.02
C GLY A 458 11.25 9.75 19.62
N ARG A 459 11.24 8.62 20.31
CA ARG A 459 12.21 7.53 20.11
C ARG A 459 12.15 6.96 18.70
N GLU A 460 13.26 7.03 17.97
CA GLU A 460 13.42 6.32 16.70
C GLU A 460 13.60 4.81 16.95
N LEU A 461 12.82 4.00 16.22
CA LEU A 461 12.89 2.54 16.21
C LEU A 461 13.50 2.07 14.90
N ARG A 462 14.18 0.93 14.92
CA ARG A 462 14.84 0.33 13.75
C ARG A 462 14.46 -1.14 13.62
N ASP A 463 14.69 -1.69 12.43
CA ASP A 463 14.47 -3.11 12.12
C ASP A 463 13.02 -3.56 12.34
N LEU A 464 12.05 -2.63 12.13
CA LEU A 464 10.64 -2.93 12.21
C LEU A 464 10.18 -3.66 10.95
N GLN A 465 9.30 -4.63 11.13
CA GLN A 465 8.69 -5.38 10.05
C GLN A 465 7.16 -5.34 10.15
N LEU A 466 6.47 -5.36 9.02
CA LEU A 466 4.99 -5.39 9.02
C LEU A 466 4.42 -6.54 9.87
N TYR A 467 5.14 -7.64 9.94
CA TYR A 467 4.76 -8.80 10.76
C TYR A 467 4.67 -8.48 12.26
N ASP A 468 5.28 -7.39 12.73
CA ASP A 468 5.32 -6.98 14.14
C ASP A 468 4.04 -6.27 14.58
N ILE A 469 3.20 -5.82 13.64
CA ILE A 469 1.99 -5.04 13.96
C ILE A 469 0.97 -5.89 14.72
N ALA A 470 0.61 -7.07 14.22
CA ALA A 470 -0.39 -7.93 14.88
C ALA A 470 0.02 -8.31 16.33
N PRO A 471 1.25 -8.80 16.59
CA PRO A 471 1.73 -9.05 17.94
C PRO A 471 1.71 -7.80 18.84
N THR A 472 2.02 -6.63 18.28
CA THR A 472 1.99 -5.36 19.02
C THR A 472 0.58 -5.01 19.46
N VAL A 473 -0.40 -5.12 18.58
CA VAL A 473 -1.81 -4.87 18.91
C VAL A 473 -2.31 -5.85 19.98
N LEU A 474 -2.03 -7.16 19.85
CA LEU A 474 -2.43 -8.16 20.84
C LEU A 474 -1.87 -7.85 22.22
N ARG A 475 -0.59 -7.46 22.30
CA ARG A 475 0.05 -7.05 23.56
C ARG A 475 -0.65 -5.86 24.20
N GLU A 476 -1.11 -4.87 23.44
CA GLU A 476 -1.84 -3.72 24.00
C GLU A 476 -3.13 -4.15 24.73
N PHE A 477 -3.71 -5.28 24.36
CA PHE A 477 -4.84 -5.90 25.04
C PHE A 477 -4.43 -6.93 26.10
N GLY A 478 -3.13 -7.08 26.40
CA GLY A 478 -2.64 -8.06 27.37
C GLY A 478 -2.74 -9.51 26.88
N MET A 479 -2.75 -9.70 25.57
CA MET A 479 -2.83 -11.02 24.93
C MET A 479 -1.45 -11.43 24.41
N ASP A 480 -1.10 -12.69 24.62
CA ASP A 480 0.11 -13.26 24.02
C ASP A 480 -0.09 -13.48 22.51
N ALA A 481 0.96 -13.23 21.75
CA ALA A 481 0.96 -13.54 20.32
C ALA A 481 1.00 -15.06 20.12
N PRO A 482 0.16 -15.63 19.24
CA PRO A 482 0.25 -17.03 18.85
C PRO A 482 1.65 -17.41 18.37
N GLY A 483 2.11 -18.62 18.73
CA GLY A 483 3.48 -19.07 18.44
C GLY A 483 3.80 -19.28 16.96
N ASP A 484 2.79 -19.24 16.10
CA ASP A 484 2.92 -19.34 14.65
C ASP A 484 2.96 -17.97 13.94
N MET A 485 2.88 -16.85 14.68
CA MET A 485 3.15 -15.51 14.16
C MET A 485 4.65 -15.33 13.89
N ILE A 486 4.97 -14.61 12.80
CA ILE A 486 6.37 -14.36 12.38
C ILE A 486 7.01 -13.28 13.23
N GLY A 487 6.27 -12.18 13.40
CA GLY A 487 6.74 -10.97 14.05
C GLY A 487 6.73 -11.06 15.58
N LYS A 488 7.25 -10.01 16.19
CA LYS A 488 7.29 -9.82 17.64
C LYS A 488 6.67 -8.48 17.99
N ALA A 489 6.09 -8.38 19.19
CA ALA A 489 5.56 -7.11 19.64
C ALA A 489 6.68 -6.04 19.72
N ILE A 490 6.48 -4.92 19.05
CA ILE A 490 7.43 -3.81 18.96
C ILE A 490 7.71 -3.25 20.35
N GLN A 491 8.98 -3.20 20.74
CA GLN A 491 9.38 -2.67 22.04
C GLN A 491 9.48 -1.14 21.98
N VAL A 492 8.44 -0.47 22.43
CA VAL A 492 8.35 1.00 22.39
C VAL A 492 8.94 1.70 23.63
N GLY A 493 9.41 0.93 24.63
CA GLY A 493 10.03 1.46 25.85
C GLY A 493 9.56 0.75 27.10
#